data_b256ef6313134b29fcf4d4025dc70d7b
#
_entry.id   b256ef6313134b29fcf4d4025dc70d7b
#
_cell.length_a   1.000
_cell.length_b   1.000
_cell.length_c   1.000
_cell.angle_alpha   90.00
_cell.angle_beta   90.00
_cell.angle_gamma   90.00
#
_symmetry.space_group_name_H-M   'P 1'
#
loop_
_entity.id
_entity.type
_entity.pdbx_description
1 polymer ?
#
loop_
_entity_poly.entity_id
_entity_poly.type
_entity_poly.pdbx_seq_one_letter_code
_entity_poly.pdbx_strand_id
1 'polypeptide(L)'
;MAVTIKDVAQAAGGSISTVSKVLNGHYSISEKTVQNVRAVMRELNYYPSANAQSFASGANHTVVLLANLGPNMAFQNPHMFEIIAGMEESLRKRGYRLMLQGTDETAACGIAEEIISRRSADAI
;
A
#
# COMPACT_ATOMS: atom_id res chain seq x y z
N MET A 1 -20.49 4.11 11.47
CA MET A 1 -19.48 3.05 11.69
C MET A 1 -18.84 2.66 10.36
N ALA A 2 -17.57 2.34 10.39
CA ALA A 2 -16.89 1.90 9.17
C ALA A 2 -17.37 0.50 8.76
N VAL A 3 -17.69 0.32 7.48
CA VAL A 3 -18.03 -0.99 6.89
C VAL A 3 -16.82 -1.91 6.96
N THR A 4 -17.05 -3.14 7.34
CA THR A 4 -16.02 -4.17 7.51
C THR A 4 -16.12 -5.25 6.45
N ILE A 5 -15.07 -6.08 6.32
CA ILE A 5 -15.09 -7.25 5.43
C ILE A 5 -16.20 -8.24 5.80
N LYS A 6 -16.62 -8.27 7.08
CA LYS A 6 -17.73 -9.11 7.55
C LYS A 6 -19.06 -8.65 6.96
N ASP A 7 -19.27 -7.33 6.92
CA ASP A 7 -20.50 -6.75 6.36
C ASP A 7 -20.60 -7.04 4.85
N VAL A 8 -19.46 -6.95 4.14
CA VAL A 8 -19.40 -7.33 2.72
C VAL A 8 -19.70 -8.82 2.52
N ALA A 9 -19.12 -9.69 3.33
CA ALA A 9 -19.36 -11.13 3.24
C ALA A 9 -20.82 -11.47 3.48
N GLN A 10 -21.45 -10.87 4.48
CA GLN A 10 -22.86 -11.06 4.80
C GLN A 10 -23.75 -10.56 3.65
N ALA A 11 -23.52 -9.36 3.13
CA ALA A 11 -24.32 -8.80 2.04
C ALA A 11 -24.12 -9.55 0.72
N ALA A 12 -22.93 -10.08 0.46
CA ALA A 12 -22.65 -10.89 -0.74
C ALA A 12 -23.14 -12.34 -0.63
N GLY A 13 -23.65 -12.76 0.53
CA GLY A 13 -24.09 -14.14 0.76
C GLY A 13 -22.94 -15.15 0.79
N GLY A 14 -21.72 -14.71 1.17
CA GLY A 14 -20.53 -15.53 1.19
C GLY A 14 -19.78 -15.49 2.53
N SER A 15 -18.64 -16.15 2.57
CA SER A 15 -17.74 -16.13 3.74
C SER A 15 -16.71 -15.00 3.64
N ILE A 16 -16.14 -14.61 4.79
CA ILE A 16 -15.01 -13.67 4.85
C ILE A 16 -13.83 -14.19 4.00
N SER A 17 -13.59 -15.51 4.05
CA SER A 17 -12.55 -16.16 3.24
C SER A 17 -12.79 -15.99 1.74
N THR A 18 -14.05 -16.07 1.28
CA THR A 18 -14.41 -15.84 -0.11
C THR A 18 -14.12 -14.40 -0.52
N VAL A 19 -14.54 -13.43 0.28
CA VAL A 19 -14.29 -12.00 0.03
C VAL A 19 -12.78 -11.73 0.00
N SER A 20 -12.02 -12.27 0.96
CA SER A 20 -10.57 -12.14 1.00
C SER A 20 -9.89 -12.70 -0.26
N LYS A 21 -10.33 -13.87 -0.75
CA LYS A 21 -9.81 -14.46 -1.99
C LYS A 21 -10.11 -13.59 -3.21
N VAL A 22 -11.31 -12.99 -3.28
CA VAL A 22 -11.66 -12.04 -4.35
C VAL A 22 -10.76 -10.82 -4.33
N LEU A 23 -10.50 -10.25 -3.12
CA LEU A 23 -9.62 -9.09 -2.95
C LEU A 23 -8.18 -9.38 -3.39
N ASN A 24 -7.71 -10.60 -3.16
CA ASN A 24 -6.35 -11.03 -3.50
C ASN A 24 -6.24 -11.64 -4.93
N GLY A 25 -7.29 -11.58 -5.72
CA GLY A 25 -7.28 -12.06 -7.11
C GLY A 25 -7.09 -13.57 -7.26
N HIS A 26 -7.59 -14.36 -6.31
CA HIS A 26 -7.38 -15.80 -6.30
C HIS A 26 -8.13 -16.49 -7.45
N TYR A 27 -7.43 -17.24 -8.29
CA TYR A 27 -7.98 -17.90 -9.49
C TYR A 27 -9.06 -18.96 -9.21
N SER A 28 -9.21 -19.41 -7.96
CA SER A 28 -10.18 -20.45 -7.59
C SER A 28 -11.60 -19.92 -7.37
N ILE A 29 -11.84 -18.61 -7.55
CA ILE A 29 -13.17 -17.99 -7.37
C ILE A 29 -13.82 -17.77 -8.73
N SER A 30 -15.07 -18.19 -8.85
CA SER A 30 -15.83 -17.99 -10.09
C SER A 30 -16.02 -16.52 -10.42
N GLU A 31 -16.05 -16.17 -11.71
CA GLU A 31 -16.26 -14.81 -12.19
C GLU A 31 -17.55 -14.21 -11.63
N LYS A 32 -18.62 -14.99 -11.57
CA LYS A 32 -19.90 -14.58 -10.99
C LYS A 32 -19.75 -14.14 -9.52
N THR A 33 -19.01 -14.88 -8.73
CA THR A 33 -18.75 -14.55 -7.33
C THR A 33 -17.89 -13.29 -7.21
N VAL A 34 -16.88 -13.13 -8.06
CA VAL A 34 -16.05 -11.94 -8.11
C VAL A 34 -16.89 -10.69 -8.40
N GLN A 35 -17.76 -10.76 -9.42
CA GLN A 35 -18.63 -9.65 -9.79
C GLN A 35 -19.62 -9.30 -8.68
N ASN A 36 -20.24 -10.31 -8.04
CA ASN A 36 -21.14 -10.09 -6.92
C ASN A 36 -20.46 -9.39 -5.74
N VAL A 37 -19.32 -9.89 -5.31
CA VAL A 37 -18.56 -9.29 -4.20
C VAL A 37 -18.15 -7.85 -4.53
N ARG A 38 -17.67 -7.59 -5.75
CA ARG A 38 -17.29 -6.23 -6.19
C ARG A 38 -18.49 -5.28 -6.26
N ALA A 39 -19.67 -5.77 -6.65
CA ALA A 39 -20.90 -4.97 -6.66
C ALA A 39 -21.29 -4.57 -5.23
N VAL A 40 -21.32 -5.54 -4.31
CA VAL A 40 -21.62 -5.29 -2.89
C VAL A 40 -20.62 -4.32 -2.25
N MET A 41 -19.33 -4.46 -2.56
CA MET A 41 -18.30 -3.52 -2.06
C MET A 41 -18.59 -2.08 -2.51
N ARG A 42 -19.01 -1.89 -3.76
CA ARG A 42 -19.38 -0.56 -4.27
C ARG A 42 -20.64 -0.02 -3.59
N GLU A 43 -21.67 -0.84 -3.42
CA GLU A 43 -22.91 -0.45 -2.75
C GLU A 43 -22.70 -0.04 -1.30
N LEU A 44 -21.84 -0.78 -0.59
CA LEU A 44 -21.49 -0.50 0.80
C LEU A 44 -20.39 0.56 0.95
N ASN A 45 -19.87 1.07 -0.17
CA ASN A 45 -18.72 1.99 -0.18
C ASN A 45 -17.52 1.44 0.62
N TYR A 46 -17.29 0.12 0.51
CA TYR A 46 -16.22 -0.58 1.20
C TYR A 46 -14.94 -0.54 0.39
N TYR A 47 -13.91 0.00 1.00
CA TYR A 47 -12.55 -0.05 0.47
C TYR A 47 -11.66 -0.87 1.40
N PRO A 48 -10.98 -1.91 0.88
CA PRO A 48 -10.06 -2.71 1.69
C PRO A 48 -8.98 -1.83 2.31
N SER A 49 -8.73 -1.99 3.59
CA SER A 49 -7.61 -1.32 4.24
C SER A 49 -6.28 -1.80 3.63
N ALA A 50 -5.42 -0.86 3.24
CA ALA A 50 -4.08 -1.19 2.73
C ALA A 50 -3.28 -2.02 3.74
N ASN A 51 -3.45 -1.74 5.04
CA ASN A 51 -2.82 -2.51 6.11
C ASN A 51 -3.33 -3.95 6.16
N ALA A 52 -4.65 -4.16 6.01
CA ALA A 52 -5.21 -5.52 5.99
C ALA A 52 -4.74 -6.31 4.76
N GLN A 53 -4.59 -5.67 3.61
CA GLN A 53 -4.04 -6.29 2.40
C GLN A 53 -2.56 -6.62 2.56
N SER A 54 -1.75 -5.72 3.15
CA SER A 54 -0.33 -5.98 3.38
C SER A 54 -0.11 -7.12 4.38
N PHE A 55 -0.94 -7.22 5.40
CA PHE A 55 -0.91 -8.39 6.31
C PHE A 55 -1.21 -9.70 5.59
N ALA A 56 -2.16 -9.70 4.67
CA ALA A 56 -2.55 -10.90 3.93
C ALA A 56 -1.52 -11.31 2.85
N SER A 57 -0.91 -10.34 2.18
CA SER A 57 0.06 -10.57 1.10
C SER A 57 1.51 -10.66 1.60
N GLY A 58 1.81 -10.15 2.78
CA GLY A 58 3.17 -9.99 3.31
C GLY A 58 3.97 -8.88 2.64
N ALA A 59 3.34 -8.06 1.77
CA ALA A 59 3.96 -6.97 1.04
C ALA A 59 3.19 -5.67 1.27
N ASN A 60 3.90 -4.57 1.53
CA ASN A 60 3.31 -3.24 1.73
C ASN A 60 3.11 -2.48 0.42
N HIS A 61 3.75 -2.93 -0.65
CA HIS A 61 3.83 -2.23 -1.93
C HIS A 61 4.30 -0.78 -1.76
N THR A 62 5.29 -0.60 -0.88
CA THR A 62 5.84 0.70 -0.51
C THR A 62 7.36 0.62 -0.47
N VAL A 63 7.99 1.57 -1.14
CA VAL A 63 9.44 1.82 -1.10
C VAL A 63 9.66 3.17 -0.44
N VAL A 64 10.58 3.24 0.52
CA VAL A 64 10.91 4.48 1.21
C VAL A 64 12.18 5.07 0.60
N LEU A 65 12.15 6.34 0.26
CA LEU A 65 13.32 7.12 -0.04
C LEU A 65 13.68 7.97 1.17
N LEU A 66 14.79 7.65 1.82
CA LEU A 66 15.36 8.49 2.86
C LEU A 66 16.21 9.59 2.19
N ALA A 67 15.89 10.83 2.48
CA ALA A 67 16.61 11.96 1.92
C ALA A 67 16.87 13.05 2.97
N ASN A 68 18.02 13.70 2.87
CA ASN A 68 18.27 14.89 3.66
C ASN A 68 17.45 16.05 3.07
N LEU A 69 16.38 16.41 3.77
CA LEU A 69 15.47 17.50 3.40
C LEU A 69 15.67 18.73 4.29
N GLY A 70 16.87 18.94 4.79
CA GLY A 70 17.20 20.10 5.62
C GLY A 70 16.86 21.43 4.96
N PRO A 71 16.81 22.53 5.71
CA PRO A 71 16.49 23.85 5.19
C PRO A 71 17.34 24.18 3.96
N ASN A 72 16.67 24.50 2.85
CA ASN A 72 17.26 24.85 1.56
C ASN A 72 17.85 23.68 0.72
N MET A 73 18.01 22.46 1.25
CA MET A 73 18.61 21.35 0.47
C MET A 73 17.70 20.86 -0.66
N ALA A 74 16.39 20.70 -0.37
CA ALA A 74 15.44 20.18 -1.35
C ALA A 74 15.22 21.11 -2.54
N PHE A 75 15.26 22.43 -2.33
CA PHE A 75 15.03 23.44 -3.37
C PHE A 75 16.27 23.85 -4.13
N GLN A 76 17.45 23.55 -3.63
CA GLN A 76 18.72 23.92 -4.26
C GLN A 76 19.23 22.85 -5.24
N ASN A 77 18.70 21.65 -5.21
CA ASN A 77 19.09 20.57 -6.10
C ASN A 77 17.96 20.19 -7.07
N PRO A 78 17.90 20.77 -8.29
CA PRO A 78 16.85 20.47 -9.26
C PRO A 78 16.86 19.00 -9.69
N HIS A 79 18.00 18.31 -9.62
CA HIS A 79 18.09 16.89 -9.96
C HIS A 79 17.35 15.98 -8.96
N MET A 80 17.14 16.43 -7.73
CA MET A 80 16.40 15.68 -6.74
C MET A 80 14.95 15.41 -7.21
N PHE A 81 14.29 16.40 -7.79
CA PHE A 81 12.93 16.24 -8.31
C PHE A 81 12.87 15.30 -9.51
N GLU A 82 13.87 15.36 -10.41
CA GLU A 82 13.95 14.44 -11.55
C GLU A 82 14.14 12.98 -11.07
N ILE A 83 15.00 12.77 -10.07
CA ILE A 83 15.23 11.45 -9.47
C ILE A 83 13.93 10.92 -8.83
N ILE A 84 13.27 11.75 -8.00
CA ILE A 84 12.02 11.38 -7.35
C ILE A 84 10.94 11.06 -8.39
N ALA A 85 10.80 11.87 -9.43
CA ALA A 85 9.83 11.66 -10.49
C ALA A 85 10.09 10.35 -11.25
N GLY A 86 11.35 10.06 -11.59
CA GLY A 86 11.73 8.81 -12.26
C GLY A 86 11.50 7.57 -11.37
N MET A 87 11.80 7.66 -10.08
CA MET A 87 11.54 6.60 -9.11
C MET A 87 10.03 6.37 -8.97
N GLU A 88 9.25 7.44 -8.77
CA GLU A 88 7.79 7.35 -8.63
C GLU A 88 7.16 6.71 -9.85
N GLU A 89 7.48 7.16 -11.04
CA GLU A 89 6.95 6.60 -12.28
C GLU A 89 7.26 5.10 -12.42
N SER A 90 8.51 4.73 -12.15
CA SER A 90 8.95 3.34 -12.23
C SER A 90 8.24 2.43 -11.22
N LEU A 91 8.09 2.90 -9.98
CA LEU A 91 7.42 2.18 -8.91
C LEU A 91 5.91 2.09 -9.14
N ARG A 92 5.28 3.18 -9.54
CA ARG A 92 3.84 3.23 -9.84
C ARG A 92 3.44 2.26 -10.95
N LYS A 93 4.24 2.14 -12.02
CA LYS A 93 4.03 1.15 -13.09
C LYS A 93 4.06 -0.30 -12.58
N ARG A 94 4.69 -0.56 -11.44
CA ARG A 94 4.79 -1.87 -10.79
C ARG A 94 3.81 -2.04 -9.63
N GLY A 95 2.91 -1.08 -9.41
CA GLY A 95 1.94 -1.12 -8.32
C GLY A 95 2.52 -0.77 -6.94
N TYR A 96 3.73 -0.17 -6.91
CA TYR A 96 4.36 0.32 -5.68
C TYR A 96 4.11 1.81 -5.48
N ARG A 97 4.18 2.23 -4.23
CA ARG A 97 4.17 3.64 -3.82
C ARG A 97 5.56 4.06 -3.38
N LEU A 98 5.92 5.29 -3.69
CA LEU A 98 7.11 5.92 -3.15
C LEU A 98 6.72 6.75 -1.93
N MET A 99 7.36 6.49 -0.80
CA MET A 99 7.27 7.31 0.41
C MET A 99 8.58 8.09 0.57
N LEU A 100 8.48 9.41 0.64
CA LEU A 100 9.62 10.26 0.91
C LEU A 100 9.68 10.54 2.42
N GLN A 101 10.77 10.16 3.05
CA GLN A 101 11.02 10.38 4.47
C GLN A 101 12.23 11.28 4.64
N GLY A 102 12.03 12.45 5.25
CA GLY A 102 13.13 13.36 5.61
C GLY A 102 13.97 12.79 6.74
N THR A 103 15.29 12.97 6.63
CA THR A 103 16.24 12.58 7.67
C THR A 103 17.49 13.49 7.61
N ASP A 104 18.33 13.38 8.60
CA ASP A 104 19.71 13.87 8.60
C ASP A 104 20.69 12.69 8.65
N GLU A 105 21.97 12.98 8.54
CA GLU A 105 23.02 11.95 8.52
C GLU A 105 23.06 11.10 9.80
N THR A 106 22.65 11.66 10.93
CA THR A 106 22.72 10.99 12.24
C THR A 106 21.49 10.11 12.50
N ALA A 107 20.32 10.51 11.99
CA ALA A 107 19.05 9.83 12.23
C ALA A 107 18.74 8.74 11.18
N ALA A 108 19.41 8.76 10.03
CA ALA A 108 19.09 7.88 8.89
C ALA A 108 19.08 6.38 9.26
N CYS A 109 20.12 5.91 9.98
CA CYS A 109 20.21 4.51 10.40
C CYS A 109 19.07 4.11 11.34
N GLY A 110 18.75 4.94 12.34
CA GLY A 110 17.66 4.66 13.28
C GLY A 110 16.29 4.62 12.61
N ILE A 111 16.04 5.53 11.66
CA ILE A 111 14.80 5.52 10.86
C ILE A 111 14.72 4.26 10.00
N ALA A 112 15.80 3.87 9.35
CA ALA A 112 15.85 2.65 8.54
C ALA A 112 15.57 1.40 9.39
N GLU A 113 16.21 1.28 10.56
CA GLU A 113 15.99 0.19 11.51
C GLU A 113 14.52 0.12 11.98
N GLU A 114 13.90 1.27 12.24
CA GLU A 114 12.50 1.35 12.62
C GLU A 114 11.58 0.86 11.49
N ILE A 115 11.81 1.29 10.25
CA ILE A 115 11.05 0.88 9.08
C ILE A 115 11.14 -0.63 8.88
N ILE A 116 12.34 -1.19 8.99
CA ILE A 116 12.61 -2.63 8.84
C ILE A 116 11.94 -3.43 9.96
N SER A 117 12.12 -3.01 11.22
CA SER A 117 11.59 -3.73 12.39
C SER A 117 10.08 -3.76 12.40
N ARG A 118 9.44 -2.67 11.99
CA ARG A 118 7.97 -2.57 11.87
C ARG A 118 7.43 -3.16 10.58
N ARG A 119 8.27 -3.59 9.66
CA ARG A 119 7.87 -4.05 8.32
C ARG A 119 6.92 -3.06 7.63
N SER A 120 7.21 -1.78 7.72
CA SER A 120 6.34 -0.72 7.18
C SER A 120 6.60 -0.38 5.71
N ALA A 121 7.66 -0.93 5.13
CA ALA A 121 8.00 -0.84 3.72
C ALA A 121 8.67 -2.13 3.24
N ASP A 122 8.71 -2.32 1.93
CA ASP A 122 9.33 -3.49 1.29
C ASP A 122 10.81 -3.23 0.93
N ALA A 123 11.18 -1.96 0.79
CA ALA A 123 12.55 -1.52 0.54
C ALA A 123 12.79 -0.07 1.01
N ILE A 124 14.06 0.27 1.19
CA ILE A 124 14.54 1.62 1.50
C ILE A 124 15.64 1.99 0.52
#